data_bde98a2fda3065f1fbe2f23940d555c7
#
_entry.id   bde98a2fda3065f1fbe2f23940d555c7
#
_cell.length_a   1.000
_cell.length_b   1.000
_cell.length_c   1.000
_cell.angle_alpha   90.00
_cell.angle_beta   90.00
_cell.angle_gamma   90.00
#
_symmetry.space_group_name_H-M   'P 1'
#
loop_
_entity.id
_entity.type
_entity.pdbx_description
1 polymer ?
#
loop_
_entity_poly.entity_id
_entity_poly.type
_entity_poly.pdbx_seq_one_letter_code
_entity_poly.pdbx_strand_id
1 'polypeptide(L)'
;MIRTINIKEITTNIKEMCIEANHFLSEDMERAMKQAEKTEQSPLGKQILEQLEENLQIAADDMIPICQDTGMAVIFLEIGQDVHLQGGSLEDAVNEGVRQGYVEGFLRKSVVKDPLIRENTKDNTPAVIHYKIVEGSKVKIKVAPKGFGSENMSRVFMLKPADGIEGVKEAVLTAVKEAGPNACPPMVVGIGIGGTFEKCALMAKEALTREVGTHSDIPYVKEIEEELLAKINSLGIGPGGLGGTTTALAVNINTYPTHIAGLPVAINICCHVNRHIVRVL
;
A
#
# COMPACT_ATOMS: atom_id res chain seq x y z
N MET A 1 23.74 -18.00 15.29
CA MET A 1 23.75 -17.50 16.69
C MET A 1 22.37 -16.89 16.94
N ILE A 2 21.68 -17.35 17.98
CA ILE A 2 20.35 -16.82 18.33
C ILE A 2 20.50 -15.38 18.80
N ARG A 3 19.73 -14.48 18.20
CA ARG A 3 19.64 -13.07 18.59
C ARG A 3 18.36 -12.83 19.38
N THR A 4 18.48 -12.25 20.55
CA THR A 4 17.31 -11.87 21.37
C THR A 4 16.92 -10.44 21.07
N ILE A 5 15.64 -10.20 20.80
CA ILE A 5 15.02 -8.89 20.59
C ILE A 5 13.90 -8.73 21.61
N ASN A 6 13.93 -7.62 22.35
CA ASN A 6 12.84 -7.29 23.26
C ASN A 6 11.65 -6.72 22.46
N ILE A 7 10.44 -7.24 22.72
CA ILE A 7 9.23 -6.79 22.02
C ILE A 7 8.97 -5.28 22.21
N LYS A 8 9.47 -4.66 23.26
CA LYS A 8 9.36 -3.20 23.45
C LYS A 8 10.07 -2.42 22.35
N GLU A 9 11.15 -2.96 21.76
CA GLU A 9 11.81 -2.35 20.60
C GLU A 9 10.85 -2.34 19.40
N ILE A 10 10.10 -3.44 19.20
CA ILE A 10 9.09 -3.55 18.14
C ILE A 10 7.97 -2.52 18.37
N THR A 11 7.45 -2.43 19.59
CA THR A 11 6.43 -1.43 19.97
C THR A 11 6.89 -0.01 19.64
N THR A 12 8.09 0.37 20.09
CA THR A 12 8.65 1.71 19.87
C THR A 12 8.80 2.01 18.37
N ASN A 13 9.38 1.08 17.61
CA ASN A 13 9.56 1.27 16.18
C ASN A 13 8.21 1.41 15.45
N ILE A 14 7.22 0.56 15.73
CA ILE A 14 5.90 0.63 15.09
C ILE A 14 5.20 1.94 15.43
N LYS A 15 5.27 2.41 16.68
CA LYS A 15 4.74 3.70 17.09
C LYS A 15 5.30 4.84 16.22
N GLU A 16 6.63 4.95 16.17
CA GLU A 16 7.30 5.98 15.38
C GLU A 16 6.98 5.87 13.89
N MET A 17 7.01 4.66 13.33
CA MET A 17 6.70 4.41 11.92
C MET A 17 5.24 4.77 11.56
N CYS A 18 4.28 4.56 12.46
CA CYS A 18 2.89 5.00 12.24
C CYS A 18 2.79 6.53 12.14
N ILE A 19 3.52 7.25 12.98
CA ILE A 19 3.56 8.73 12.95
C ILE A 19 4.26 9.19 11.67
N GLU A 20 5.49 8.74 11.45
CA GLU A 20 6.32 9.12 10.31
C GLU A 20 5.61 8.88 8.97
N ALA A 21 5.05 7.69 8.76
CA ALA A 21 4.34 7.35 7.51
C ALA A 21 3.11 8.25 7.23
N ASN A 22 2.51 8.84 8.25
CA ASN A 22 1.36 9.71 8.07
C ASN A 22 1.72 11.19 7.86
N HIS A 23 2.97 11.58 8.11
CA HIS A 23 3.44 12.96 7.97
C HIS A 23 4.35 13.14 6.76
N PHE A 24 5.04 12.09 6.33
CA PHE A 24 6.00 12.15 5.23
C PHE A 24 5.71 11.06 4.19
N LEU A 25 5.76 11.40 2.92
CA LEU A 25 5.84 10.42 1.85
C LEU A 25 7.29 9.95 1.66
N SER A 26 7.43 8.77 1.07
CA SER A 26 8.75 8.26 0.67
C SER A 26 9.31 9.08 -0.51
N GLU A 27 10.63 9.16 -0.59
CA GLU A 27 11.32 9.93 -1.64
C GLU A 27 10.95 9.48 -3.06
N ASP A 28 10.67 8.19 -3.27
CA ASP A 28 10.24 7.66 -4.57
C ASP A 28 8.86 8.18 -4.98
N MET A 29 7.93 8.27 -4.03
CA MET A 29 6.61 8.85 -4.26
C MET A 29 6.70 10.34 -4.56
N GLU A 30 7.51 11.10 -3.81
CA GLU A 30 7.71 12.53 -4.07
C GLU A 30 8.34 12.76 -5.46
N ARG A 31 9.36 11.97 -5.83
CA ARG A 31 9.95 12.03 -7.17
C ARG A 31 8.92 11.72 -8.26
N ALA A 32 8.07 10.72 -8.05
CA ALA A 32 7.04 10.35 -9.00
C ALA A 32 5.98 11.44 -9.16
N MET A 33 5.56 12.10 -8.08
CA MET A 33 4.62 13.22 -8.12
C MET A 33 5.21 14.41 -8.88
N LYS A 34 6.45 14.82 -8.58
CA LYS A 34 7.17 15.88 -9.31
C LYS A 34 7.37 15.58 -10.79
N GLN A 35 7.60 14.30 -11.13
CA GLN A 35 7.70 13.90 -12.53
C GLN A 35 6.32 13.94 -13.22
N ALA A 36 5.28 13.51 -12.52
CA ALA A 36 3.91 13.54 -13.01
C ALA A 36 3.46 14.98 -13.35
N GLU A 37 3.73 15.95 -12.47
CA GLU A 37 3.44 17.38 -12.72
C GLU A 37 4.07 17.87 -14.02
N LYS A 38 5.35 17.52 -14.28
CA LYS A 38 6.07 17.93 -15.49
C LYS A 38 5.49 17.33 -16.77
N THR A 39 4.98 16.11 -16.69
CA THR A 39 4.52 15.35 -17.87
C THR A 39 3.01 15.43 -18.11
N GLU A 40 2.23 15.84 -17.09
CA GLU A 40 0.78 16.02 -17.22
C GLU A 40 0.42 17.01 -18.32
N GLN A 41 -0.58 16.66 -19.15
CA GLN A 41 -0.98 17.48 -20.28
C GLN A 41 -2.17 18.40 -19.96
N SER A 42 -3.00 18.02 -18.99
CA SER A 42 -4.14 18.82 -18.56
C SER A 42 -3.68 20.00 -17.70
N PRO A 43 -4.02 21.26 -18.03
CA PRO A 43 -3.72 22.39 -17.16
C PRO A 43 -4.34 22.25 -15.77
N LEU A 44 -5.56 21.71 -15.69
CA LEU A 44 -6.23 21.43 -14.40
C LEU A 44 -5.52 20.30 -13.66
N GLY A 45 -5.10 19.24 -14.38
CA GLY A 45 -4.33 18.13 -13.79
C GLY A 45 -3.02 18.61 -13.16
N LYS A 46 -2.29 19.54 -13.83
CA LYS A 46 -1.09 20.16 -13.26
C LYS A 46 -1.37 20.92 -11.98
N GLN A 47 -2.39 21.78 -11.97
CA GLN A 47 -2.78 22.54 -10.77
C GLN A 47 -3.13 21.62 -9.60
N ILE A 48 -3.77 20.48 -9.86
CA ILE A 48 -4.07 19.50 -8.81
C ILE A 48 -2.78 18.89 -8.27
N LEU A 49 -1.84 18.51 -9.15
CA LEU A 49 -0.56 17.93 -8.71
C LEU A 49 0.25 18.95 -7.90
N GLU A 50 0.30 20.22 -8.31
CA GLU A 50 0.89 21.31 -7.54
C GLU A 50 0.27 21.46 -6.14
N GLN A 51 -1.07 21.41 -6.04
CA GLN A 51 -1.76 21.46 -4.75
C GLN A 51 -1.47 20.23 -3.86
N LEU A 52 -1.31 19.05 -4.47
CA LEU A 52 -0.93 17.85 -3.72
C LEU A 52 0.50 17.96 -3.18
N GLU A 53 1.44 18.52 -3.94
CA GLU A 53 2.81 18.79 -3.46
C GLU A 53 2.82 19.85 -2.35
N GLU A 54 2.08 20.93 -2.51
CA GLU A 54 1.93 21.96 -1.47
C GLU A 54 1.36 21.34 -0.16
N ASN A 55 0.36 20.47 -0.29
CA ASN A 55 -0.18 19.75 0.88
C ASN A 55 0.87 18.88 1.59
N LEU A 56 1.76 18.20 0.84
CA LEU A 56 2.85 17.42 1.41
C LEU A 56 3.83 18.31 2.19
N GLN A 57 4.16 19.49 1.65
CA GLN A 57 5.05 20.43 2.30
C GLN A 57 4.43 20.99 3.59
N ILE A 58 3.16 21.41 3.54
CA ILE A 58 2.42 21.87 4.73
C ILE A 58 2.37 20.78 5.80
N ALA A 59 2.06 19.54 5.40
CA ALA A 59 2.00 18.43 6.34
C ALA A 59 3.34 18.19 7.06
N ALA A 60 4.45 18.28 6.32
CA ALA A 60 5.79 18.10 6.87
C ALA A 60 6.21 19.28 7.78
N ASP A 61 5.95 20.51 7.36
CA ASP A 61 6.37 21.71 8.10
C ASP A 61 5.57 21.90 9.40
N ASP A 62 4.27 21.66 9.35
CA ASP A 62 3.37 21.84 10.50
C ASP A 62 3.21 20.56 11.34
N MET A 63 3.85 19.45 10.94
CA MET A 63 3.73 18.14 11.59
C MET A 63 2.26 17.72 11.76
N ILE A 64 1.47 17.86 10.70
CA ILE A 64 0.09 17.39 10.61
C ILE A 64 -0.03 16.23 9.61
N PRO A 65 -1.00 15.31 9.76
CA PRO A 65 -1.17 14.21 8.81
C PRO A 65 -1.45 14.71 7.39
N ILE A 66 -0.82 14.07 6.39
CA ILE A 66 -0.99 14.39 4.95
C ILE A 66 -2.47 14.31 4.51
N CYS A 67 -3.25 13.44 5.14
CA CYS A 67 -4.65 13.19 4.78
C CYS A 67 -5.49 12.99 6.04
N GLN A 68 -6.77 13.35 5.98
CA GLN A 68 -7.74 13.07 7.04
C GLN A 68 -7.98 11.56 7.26
N ASP A 69 -7.76 10.72 6.23
CA ASP A 69 -7.75 9.26 6.38
C ASP A 69 -6.32 8.78 6.64
N THR A 70 -5.97 8.65 7.90
CA THR A 70 -4.67 8.11 8.33
C THR A 70 -4.62 6.58 8.27
N GLY A 71 -5.68 5.96 7.82
CA GLY A 71 -5.78 4.57 7.42
C GLY A 71 -5.88 3.57 8.58
N MET A 72 -6.00 2.31 8.20
CA MET A 72 -5.82 1.16 9.07
C MET A 72 -4.37 0.67 8.94
N ALA A 73 -3.70 0.39 10.05
CA ALA A 73 -2.32 -0.07 10.03
C ALA A 73 -2.22 -1.50 9.46
N VAL A 74 -1.53 -1.65 8.34
CA VAL A 74 -1.13 -2.96 7.80
C VAL A 74 0.35 -3.14 8.09
N ILE A 75 0.69 -4.21 8.80
CA ILE A 75 2.05 -4.49 9.27
C ILE A 75 2.54 -5.77 8.63
N PHE A 76 3.69 -5.71 7.96
CA PHE A 76 4.39 -6.89 7.49
C PHE A 76 5.63 -7.11 8.35
N LEU A 77 5.77 -8.31 8.91
CA LEU A 77 6.88 -8.72 9.76
C LEU A 77 7.62 -9.88 9.09
N GLU A 78 8.86 -9.64 8.66
CA GLU A 78 9.78 -10.72 8.29
C GLU A 78 10.67 -11.01 9.52
N ILE A 79 10.53 -12.19 10.10
CA ILE A 79 11.22 -12.57 11.33
C ILE A 79 12.26 -13.63 11.00
N GLY A 80 13.52 -13.33 11.27
CA GLY A 80 14.61 -14.28 11.12
C GLY A 80 14.40 -15.50 12.02
N GLN A 81 14.62 -16.72 11.49
CA GLN A 81 14.44 -17.96 12.27
C GLN A 81 15.41 -18.10 13.46
N ASP A 82 16.51 -17.32 13.47
CA ASP A 82 17.46 -17.23 14.59
C ASP A 82 17.11 -16.11 15.58
N VAL A 83 15.92 -15.52 15.50
CA VAL A 83 15.44 -14.49 16.44
C VAL A 83 14.64 -15.14 17.55
N HIS A 84 14.99 -14.79 18.80
CA HIS A 84 14.19 -15.06 19.97
C HIS A 84 13.53 -13.77 20.46
N LEU A 85 12.20 -13.70 20.36
CA LEU A 85 11.41 -12.57 20.85
C LEU A 85 11.15 -12.74 22.35
N GLN A 86 11.50 -11.73 23.16
CA GLN A 86 11.40 -11.77 24.60
C GLN A 86 10.60 -10.58 25.14
N GLY A 87 9.82 -10.84 26.20
CA GLY A 87 9.16 -9.76 26.96
C GLY A 87 7.64 -9.73 26.83
N GLY A 88 7.02 -10.68 26.11
CA GLY A 88 5.57 -10.85 26.01
C GLY A 88 5.12 -11.31 24.62
N SER A 89 3.85 -11.05 24.31
CA SER A 89 3.24 -11.38 23.02
C SER A 89 3.68 -10.39 21.94
N LEU A 90 4.11 -10.90 20.78
CA LEU A 90 4.47 -10.08 19.62
C LEU A 90 3.24 -9.32 19.08
N GLU A 91 2.09 -9.99 19.01
CA GLU A 91 0.85 -9.37 18.52
C GLU A 91 0.41 -8.20 19.42
N ASP A 92 0.49 -8.39 20.74
CA ASP A 92 0.19 -7.30 21.69
C ASP A 92 1.17 -6.15 21.56
N ALA A 93 2.47 -6.43 21.36
CA ALA A 93 3.48 -5.41 21.17
C ALA A 93 3.26 -4.59 19.88
N VAL A 94 2.86 -5.24 18.79
CA VAL A 94 2.49 -4.59 17.53
C VAL A 94 1.29 -3.68 17.72
N ASN A 95 0.20 -4.20 18.32
CA ASN A 95 -1.00 -3.43 18.56
C ASN A 95 -0.76 -2.26 19.53
N GLU A 96 0.06 -2.47 20.56
CA GLU A 96 0.46 -1.39 21.47
C GLU A 96 1.24 -0.28 20.73
N GLY A 97 2.13 -0.63 19.81
CA GLY A 97 2.83 0.34 18.96
C GLY A 97 1.87 1.14 18.09
N VAL A 98 0.91 0.48 17.47
CA VAL A 98 -0.14 1.14 16.68
C VAL A 98 -1.00 2.05 17.56
N ARG A 99 -1.46 1.56 18.71
CA ARG A 99 -2.25 2.35 19.68
C ARG A 99 -1.52 3.64 20.06
N GLN A 100 -0.26 3.52 20.49
CA GLN A 100 0.56 4.69 20.87
C GLN A 100 0.76 5.62 19.66
N GLY A 101 1.12 5.12 18.50
CA GLY A 101 1.34 5.91 17.30
C GLY A 101 0.11 6.72 16.89
N TYR A 102 -1.07 6.09 16.89
CA TYR A 102 -2.31 6.78 16.51
C TYR A 102 -2.84 7.74 17.58
N VAL A 103 -2.57 7.48 18.85
CA VAL A 103 -2.99 8.38 19.94
C VAL A 103 -2.04 9.58 20.05
N GLU A 104 -0.73 9.33 20.15
CA GLU A 104 0.29 10.36 20.36
C GLU A 104 0.57 11.18 19.09
N GLY A 105 0.44 10.57 17.89
CA GLY A 105 0.55 11.25 16.60
C GLY A 105 -0.72 12.00 16.18
N PHE A 106 -1.76 12.06 17.02
CA PHE A 106 -3.05 12.70 16.72
C PHE A 106 -3.71 12.18 15.44
N LEU A 107 -3.45 10.92 15.09
CA LEU A 107 -3.99 10.29 13.91
C LEU A 107 -5.46 9.89 14.11
N ARG A 108 -6.20 9.78 13.00
CA ARG A 108 -7.63 9.42 13.05
C ARG A 108 -7.82 7.96 13.45
N LYS A 109 -8.61 7.69 14.48
CA LYS A 109 -9.00 6.36 14.94
C LYS A 109 -10.17 5.87 14.09
N SER A 110 -9.91 5.09 13.06
CA SER A 110 -10.92 4.69 12.07
C SER A 110 -11.38 3.23 12.20
N VAL A 111 -10.75 2.43 13.08
CA VAL A 111 -11.08 1.01 13.25
C VAL A 111 -12.34 0.82 14.08
N VAL A 112 -13.22 -0.06 13.62
CA VAL A 112 -14.42 -0.49 14.34
C VAL A 112 -14.27 -1.94 14.81
N LYS A 113 -14.77 -2.26 16.01
CA LYS A 113 -14.65 -3.59 16.64
C LYS A 113 -15.38 -4.67 15.85
N ASP A 114 -16.50 -4.31 15.27
CA ASP A 114 -17.34 -5.21 14.49
C ASP A 114 -17.75 -4.52 13.19
N PRO A 115 -17.62 -5.18 12.03
CA PRO A 115 -17.89 -4.54 10.75
C PRO A 115 -19.37 -4.21 10.50
N LEU A 116 -20.30 -4.84 11.22
CA LEU A 116 -21.73 -4.64 11.08
C LEU A 116 -22.29 -3.68 12.15
N ILE A 117 -21.89 -3.85 13.43
CA ILE A 117 -22.33 -3.02 14.56
C ILE A 117 -21.59 -1.68 14.58
N ARG A 118 -20.34 -1.65 14.12
CA ARG A 118 -19.51 -0.47 13.85
C ARG A 118 -19.16 0.40 15.06
N GLU A 119 -19.03 -0.19 16.24
CA GLU A 119 -18.50 0.50 17.42
C GLU A 119 -17.01 0.79 17.23
N ASN A 120 -16.57 2.04 17.35
CA ASN A 120 -15.17 2.44 17.20
C ASN A 120 -14.29 1.91 18.34
N THR A 121 -13.08 1.43 18.02
CA THR A 121 -12.11 0.94 19.00
C THR A 121 -11.46 2.05 19.82
N LYS A 122 -11.46 3.28 19.33
CA LYS A 122 -10.91 4.52 19.91
C LYS A 122 -9.39 4.62 19.95
N ASP A 123 -8.68 3.61 19.48
CA ASP A 123 -7.21 3.54 19.47
C ASP A 123 -6.62 3.05 18.15
N ASN A 124 -7.45 2.79 17.15
CA ASN A 124 -7.12 2.29 15.81
C ASN A 124 -6.53 0.88 15.78
N THR A 125 -6.78 0.08 16.81
CA THR A 125 -6.42 -1.35 16.85
C THR A 125 -7.65 -2.25 16.63
N PRO A 126 -7.46 -3.53 16.25
CA PRO A 126 -6.18 -4.16 15.92
C PRO A 126 -5.61 -3.74 14.57
N ALA A 127 -4.31 -3.89 14.42
CA ALA A 127 -3.64 -3.85 13.12
C ALA A 127 -3.94 -5.10 12.29
N VAL A 128 -3.81 -5.01 10.98
CA VAL A 128 -3.73 -6.20 10.11
C VAL A 128 -2.27 -6.63 10.02
N ILE A 129 -1.93 -7.78 10.60
CA ILE A 129 -0.55 -8.22 10.75
C ILE A 129 -0.29 -9.45 9.87
N HIS A 130 0.74 -9.38 9.04
CA HIS A 130 1.23 -10.47 8.22
C HIS A 130 2.63 -10.88 8.67
N TYR A 131 2.79 -12.17 8.95
CA TYR A 131 4.06 -12.74 9.41
C TYR A 131 4.71 -13.58 8.32
N LYS A 132 6.04 -13.46 8.20
CA LYS A 132 6.86 -14.32 7.36
C LYS A 132 8.12 -14.70 8.12
N ILE A 133 8.39 -15.99 8.23
CA ILE A 133 9.67 -16.48 8.76
C ILE A 133 10.67 -16.55 7.62
N VAL A 134 11.85 -15.98 7.84
CA VAL A 134 12.94 -15.90 6.88
C VAL A 134 14.24 -16.40 7.51
N GLU A 135 15.25 -16.66 6.70
CA GLU A 135 16.57 -17.00 7.21
C GLU A 135 17.24 -15.82 7.93
N GLY A 136 18.12 -16.13 8.87
CA GLY A 136 18.94 -15.15 9.58
C GLY A 136 18.38 -14.69 10.91
N SER A 137 18.91 -13.57 11.42
CA SER A 137 18.69 -13.06 12.79
C SER A 137 18.19 -11.62 12.84
N LYS A 138 17.58 -11.14 11.75
CA LYS A 138 17.00 -9.79 11.66
C LYS A 138 15.48 -9.84 11.77
N VAL A 139 14.88 -8.76 12.22
CA VAL A 139 13.44 -8.52 12.11
C VAL A 139 13.24 -7.30 11.21
N LYS A 140 12.59 -7.51 10.07
CA LYS A 140 12.19 -6.40 9.19
C LYS A 140 10.73 -6.09 9.44
N ILE A 141 10.48 -4.85 9.79
CA ILE A 141 9.15 -4.30 10.04
C ILE A 141 8.81 -3.36 8.89
N LYS A 142 7.64 -3.57 8.28
CA LYS A 142 7.06 -2.63 7.32
C LYS A 142 5.69 -2.20 7.84
N VAL A 143 5.51 -0.90 8.00
CA VAL A 143 4.23 -0.28 8.38
C VAL A 143 3.68 0.44 7.16
N ALA A 144 2.46 0.08 6.77
CA ALA A 144 1.75 0.65 5.63
C ALA A 144 0.32 1.05 6.05
N PRO A 145 0.12 2.29 6.51
CA PRO A 145 -1.23 2.78 6.80
C PRO A 145 -2.05 2.85 5.51
N LYS A 146 -3.16 2.10 5.46
CA LYS A 146 -3.99 1.96 4.25
C LYS A 146 -5.32 2.67 4.40
N GLY A 147 -5.49 3.75 3.64
CA GLY A 147 -6.74 4.51 3.56
C GLY A 147 -7.85 3.71 2.84
N PHE A 148 -9.07 3.83 3.33
CA PHE A 148 -10.19 3.01 2.88
C PHE A 148 -10.94 3.55 1.66
N GLY A 149 -10.79 4.82 1.29
CA GLY A 149 -11.31 5.33 0.04
C GLY A 149 -10.83 4.51 -1.16
N SER A 150 -9.51 4.33 -1.28
CA SER A 150 -8.90 3.51 -2.32
C SER A 150 -8.96 2.00 -2.04
N GLU A 151 -8.95 1.57 -0.77
CA GLU A 151 -9.09 0.15 -0.42
C GLU A 151 -10.42 -0.42 -0.91
N ASN A 152 -11.50 0.31 -0.76
CA ASN A 152 -12.84 -0.09 -1.21
C ASN A 152 -12.94 -0.27 -2.73
N MET A 153 -12.01 0.30 -3.49
CA MET A 153 -11.96 0.19 -4.95
C MET A 153 -11.21 -1.05 -5.44
N SER A 154 -10.61 -1.81 -4.53
CA SER A 154 -9.85 -3.03 -4.85
C SER A 154 -10.77 -4.19 -5.25
N ARG A 155 -10.26 -5.12 -6.07
CA ARG A 155 -11.03 -6.25 -6.62
C ARG A 155 -10.21 -7.54 -6.61
N VAL A 156 -10.90 -8.65 -6.47
CA VAL A 156 -10.34 -10.00 -6.69
C VAL A 156 -11.14 -10.68 -7.78
N PHE A 157 -10.46 -11.24 -8.76
CA PHE A 157 -11.03 -12.01 -9.87
C PHE A 157 -10.48 -13.43 -9.84
N MET A 158 -11.36 -14.41 -9.97
CA MET A 158 -10.98 -15.80 -10.16
C MET A 158 -11.11 -16.12 -11.66
N LEU A 159 -10.06 -15.77 -12.40
CA LEU A 159 -10.02 -15.97 -13.85
C LEU A 159 -9.80 -17.46 -14.20
N LYS A 160 -10.10 -17.80 -15.43
CA LYS A 160 -9.77 -19.12 -16.01
C LYS A 160 -8.38 -19.07 -16.64
N PRO A 161 -7.61 -20.17 -16.64
CA PRO A 161 -6.33 -20.23 -17.34
C PRO A 161 -6.39 -19.81 -18.82
N ALA A 162 -7.51 -20.07 -19.48
CA ALA A 162 -7.75 -19.70 -20.88
C ALA A 162 -7.86 -18.18 -21.11
N ASP A 163 -8.17 -17.40 -20.06
CA ASP A 163 -8.25 -15.93 -20.17
C ASP A 163 -6.84 -15.32 -20.33
N GLY A 164 -5.81 -16.02 -19.84
CA GLY A 164 -4.41 -15.68 -20.06
C GLY A 164 -4.03 -14.26 -19.62
N ILE A 165 -2.99 -13.72 -20.24
CA ILE A 165 -2.46 -12.38 -19.96
C ILE A 165 -3.49 -11.29 -20.30
N GLU A 166 -4.23 -11.45 -21.38
CA GLU A 166 -5.23 -10.44 -21.80
C GLU A 166 -6.38 -10.36 -20.81
N GLY A 167 -6.85 -11.49 -20.25
CA GLY A 167 -7.84 -11.48 -19.18
C GLY A 167 -7.34 -10.79 -17.92
N VAL A 168 -6.06 -10.95 -17.57
CA VAL A 168 -5.44 -10.22 -16.45
C VAL A 168 -5.45 -8.71 -16.72
N LYS A 169 -5.02 -8.28 -17.90
CA LYS A 169 -5.02 -6.85 -18.29
C LYS A 169 -6.42 -6.26 -18.26
N GLU A 170 -7.42 -6.98 -18.77
CA GLU A 170 -8.81 -6.54 -18.75
C GLU A 170 -9.35 -6.40 -17.31
N ALA A 171 -9.06 -7.36 -16.43
CA ALA A 171 -9.43 -7.29 -15.02
C ALA A 171 -8.84 -6.05 -14.33
N VAL A 172 -7.56 -5.74 -14.60
CA VAL A 172 -6.89 -4.54 -14.05
C VAL A 172 -7.55 -3.26 -14.56
N LEU A 173 -7.74 -3.13 -15.87
CA LEU A 173 -8.38 -1.96 -16.46
C LEU A 173 -9.82 -1.77 -15.98
N THR A 174 -10.56 -2.87 -15.80
CA THR A 174 -11.92 -2.84 -15.23
C THR A 174 -11.90 -2.30 -13.81
N ALA A 175 -11.02 -2.83 -12.94
CA ALA A 175 -10.90 -2.36 -11.55
C ALA A 175 -10.54 -0.87 -11.47
N VAL A 176 -9.61 -0.41 -12.30
CA VAL A 176 -9.20 1.01 -12.33
C VAL A 176 -10.31 1.92 -12.86
N LYS A 177 -11.04 1.50 -13.91
CA LYS A 177 -12.19 2.26 -14.44
C LYS A 177 -13.31 2.39 -13.42
N GLU A 178 -13.64 1.29 -12.72
CA GLU A 178 -14.65 1.30 -11.65
C GLU A 178 -14.24 2.14 -10.45
N ALA A 179 -12.94 2.16 -10.13
CA ALA A 179 -12.39 3.01 -9.09
C ALA A 179 -12.57 4.50 -9.42
N GLY A 180 -12.18 4.89 -10.63
CA GLY A 180 -12.32 6.25 -11.14
C GLY A 180 -11.80 7.29 -10.13
N PRO A 181 -12.52 8.40 -9.92
CA PRO A 181 -12.14 9.44 -8.96
C PRO A 181 -12.16 8.99 -7.50
N ASN A 182 -12.92 7.93 -7.16
CA ASN A 182 -13.08 7.47 -5.77
C ASN A 182 -11.79 6.93 -5.15
N ALA A 183 -10.80 6.58 -5.99
CA ALA A 183 -9.49 6.14 -5.51
C ALA A 183 -8.52 7.30 -5.23
N CYS A 184 -8.93 8.55 -5.41
CA CYS A 184 -8.10 9.75 -5.29
C CYS A 184 -6.79 9.64 -6.10
N PRO A 185 -6.88 9.57 -7.45
CA PRO A 185 -5.70 9.48 -8.31
C PRO A 185 -4.81 10.75 -8.22
N PRO A 186 -3.51 10.64 -8.58
CA PRO A 186 -2.89 9.48 -9.24
C PRO A 186 -2.68 8.28 -8.32
N MET A 187 -2.93 7.09 -8.85
CA MET A 187 -2.95 5.85 -8.08
C MET A 187 -1.59 5.13 -8.11
N VAL A 188 -1.36 4.29 -7.09
CA VAL A 188 -0.44 3.15 -7.19
C VAL A 188 -1.28 1.88 -7.23
N VAL A 189 -1.06 1.03 -8.23
CA VAL A 189 -1.83 -0.19 -8.45
C VAL A 189 -0.97 -1.40 -8.14
N GLY A 190 -1.28 -2.11 -7.06
CA GLY A 190 -0.65 -3.37 -6.70
C GLY A 190 -1.44 -4.56 -7.23
N ILE A 191 -0.78 -5.49 -7.89
CA ILE A 191 -1.41 -6.66 -8.51
C ILE A 191 -0.74 -7.92 -7.97
N GLY A 192 -1.56 -8.89 -7.56
CA GLY A 192 -1.13 -10.24 -7.21
C GLY A 192 -1.71 -11.24 -8.19
N ILE A 193 -0.87 -12.05 -8.83
CA ILE A 193 -1.28 -13.04 -9.82
C ILE A 193 -0.84 -14.42 -9.36
N GLY A 194 -1.76 -15.37 -9.31
CA GLY A 194 -1.50 -16.74 -8.92
C GLY A 194 -1.69 -17.02 -7.43
N GLY A 195 -1.19 -18.15 -6.95
CA GLY A 195 -1.46 -18.67 -5.62
C GLY A 195 -2.90 -19.13 -5.45
N THR A 196 -3.52 -18.70 -4.37
CA THR A 196 -4.92 -18.93 -3.98
C THR A 196 -5.64 -17.60 -3.80
N PHE A 197 -6.94 -17.63 -3.49
CA PHE A 197 -7.77 -16.43 -3.27
C PHE A 197 -7.14 -15.42 -2.29
N GLU A 198 -6.73 -15.89 -1.12
CA GLU A 198 -6.09 -15.04 -0.09
C GLU A 198 -4.65 -14.67 -0.47
N LYS A 199 -3.92 -15.57 -1.16
CA LYS A 199 -2.52 -15.33 -1.53
C LYS A 199 -2.40 -14.23 -2.58
N CYS A 200 -3.24 -14.23 -3.61
CA CYS A 200 -3.20 -13.17 -4.62
C CYS A 200 -3.57 -11.80 -4.00
N ALA A 201 -4.54 -11.76 -3.08
CA ALA A 201 -4.91 -10.53 -2.38
C ALA A 201 -3.77 -9.99 -1.50
N LEU A 202 -3.09 -10.86 -0.75
CA LEU A 202 -1.91 -10.48 0.03
C LEU A 202 -0.78 -9.97 -0.85
N MET A 203 -0.49 -10.65 -1.97
CA MET A 203 0.55 -10.21 -2.92
C MET A 203 0.23 -8.85 -3.55
N ALA A 204 -1.03 -8.58 -3.87
CA ALA A 204 -1.45 -7.27 -4.36
C ALA A 204 -1.22 -6.16 -3.32
N LYS A 205 -1.49 -6.45 -2.04
CA LYS A 205 -1.21 -5.54 -0.92
C LYS A 205 0.30 -5.29 -0.77
N GLU A 206 1.12 -6.34 -0.81
CA GLU A 206 2.58 -6.22 -0.74
C GLU A 206 3.14 -5.42 -1.94
N ALA A 207 2.58 -5.61 -3.14
CA ALA A 207 3.01 -4.92 -4.35
C ALA A 207 2.86 -3.39 -4.25
N LEU A 208 1.89 -2.88 -3.48
CA LEU A 208 1.75 -1.46 -3.21
C LEU A 208 2.96 -0.86 -2.47
N THR A 209 3.72 -1.69 -1.78
CA THR A 209 4.87 -1.25 -0.97
C THR A 209 6.22 -1.41 -1.69
N ARG A 210 6.20 -1.68 -2.99
CA ARG A 210 7.39 -1.62 -3.84
C ARG A 210 7.67 -0.18 -4.23
N GLU A 211 8.94 0.19 -4.26
CA GLU A 211 9.40 1.53 -4.65
C GLU A 211 8.86 1.91 -6.03
N VAL A 212 8.22 3.09 -6.10
CA VAL A 212 7.66 3.63 -7.36
C VAL A 212 8.78 3.97 -8.33
N GLY A 213 8.62 3.55 -9.58
CA GLY A 213 9.64 3.68 -10.62
C GLY A 213 10.55 2.45 -10.74
N THR A 214 10.36 1.43 -9.89
CA THR A 214 11.00 0.13 -10.06
C THR A 214 10.05 -0.86 -10.77
N HIS A 215 10.62 -1.92 -11.33
CA HIS A 215 9.88 -2.94 -12.04
C HIS A 215 10.21 -4.35 -11.52
N SER A 216 9.40 -5.32 -11.92
CA SER A 216 9.67 -6.73 -11.65
C SER A 216 10.99 -7.18 -12.31
N ASP A 217 11.74 -8.03 -11.61
CA ASP A 217 12.94 -8.68 -12.19
C ASP A 217 12.59 -9.74 -13.25
N ILE A 218 11.32 -10.11 -13.36
CA ILE A 218 10.82 -11.06 -14.37
C ILE A 218 10.48 -10.28 -15.64
N PRO A 219 11.19 -10.50 -16.78
CA PRO A 219 11.08 -9.64 -17.96
C PRO A 219 9.65 -9.47 -18.48
N TYR A 220 8.90 -10.57 -18.67
CA TYR A 220 7.53 -10.46 -19.17
C TYR A 220 6.56 -9.77 -18.20
N VAL A 221 6.82 -9.85 -16.89
CA VAL A 221 6.03 -9.14 -15.87
C VAL A 221 6.30 -7.66 -15.95
N LYS A 222 7.56 -7.25 -16.09
CA LYS A 222 7.95 -5.85 -16.32
C LYS A 222 7.25 -5.27 -17.54
N GLU A 223 7.24 -5.99 -18.67
CA GLU A 223 6.55 -5.56 -19.89
C GLU A 223 5.04 -5.33 -19.62
N ILE A 224 4.40 -6.20 -18.85
CA ILE A 224 2.98 -6.05 -18.48
C ILE A 224 2.78 -4.83 -17.56
N GLU A 225 3.68 -4.59 -16.61
CA GLU A 225 3.63 -3.40 -15.73
C GLU A 225 3.68 -2.09 -16.54
N GLU A 226 4.63 -1.99 -17.47
CA GLU A 226 4.82 -0.83 -18.34
C GLU A 226 3.61 -0.63 -19.27
N GLU A 227 3.13 -1.70 -19.91
CA GLU A 227 1.96 -1.66 -20.78
C GLU A 227 0.69 -1.23 -20.02
N LEU A 228 0.46 -1.80 -18.84
CA LEU A 228 -0.70 -1.47 -18.01
C LEU A 228 -0.65 -0.02 -17.52
N LEU A 229 0.51 0.48 -17.11
CA LEU A 229 0.65 1.87 -16.70
C LEU A 229 0.30 2.82 -17.84
N ALA A 230 0.80 2.55 -19.06
CA ALA A 230 0.46 3.35 -20.23
C ALA A 230 -1.05 3.29 -20.56
N LYS A 231 -1.66 2.11 -20.53
CA LYS A 231 -3.10 1.94 -20.77
C LYS A 231 -3.96 2.63 -19.70
N ILE A 232 -3.60 2.52 -18.43
CA ILE A 232 -4.30 3.18 -17.32
C ILE A 232 -4.24 4.71 -17.50
N ASN A 233 -3.09 5.25 -17.84
CA ASN A 233 -2.90 6.68 -18.05
C ASN A 233 -3.65 7.19 -19.29
N SER A 234 -3.86 6.32 -20.29
CA SER A 234 -4.69 6.65 -21.46
C SER A 234 -6.21 6.68 -21.19
N LEU A 235 -6.67 6.21 -20.01
CA LEU A 235 -8.08 6.29 -19.63
C LEU A 235 -8.58 7.72 -19.42
N GLY A 236 -7.68 8.67 -19.20
CA GLY A 236 -8.03 10.07 -19.04
C GLY A 236 -8.73 10.42 -17.73
N ILE A 237 -8.66 9.57 -16.71
CA ILE A 237 -9.23 9.84 -15.38
C ILE A 237 -8.49 11.03 -14.75
N GLY A 238 -7.15 11.02 -14.80
CA GLY A 238 -6.28 12.13 -14.39
C GLY A 238 -6.25 12.42 -12.89
N PRO A 239 -5.41 13.40 -12.49
CA PRO A 239 -5.29 13.80 -11.09
C PRO A 239 -6.61 14.25 -10.48
N GLY A 240 -6.90 13.78 -9.26
CA GLY A 240 -8.17 14.03 -8.59
C GLY A 240 -9.40 13.44 -9.27
N GLY A 241 -9.24 12.71 -10.40
CA GLY A 241 -10.36 12.22 -11.22
C GLY A 241 -11.01 13.32 -12.09
N LEU A 242 -10.30 14.43 -12.30
CA LEU A 242 -10.83 15.61 -13.02
C LEU A 242 -10.30 15.73 -14.47
N GLY A 243 -9.80 14.63 -15.00
CA GLY A 243 -9.22 14.57 -16.35
C GLY A 243 -7.73 14.82 -16.37
N GLY A 244 -7.08 14.25 -17.39
CA GLY A 244 -5.64 14.37 -17.56
C GLY A 244 -4.98 13.05 -17.93
N THR A 245 -3.67 13.07 -18.03
CA THR A 245 -2.85 11.95 -18.49
C THR A 245 -2.19 11.17 -17.34
N THR A 246 -2.30 11.65 -16.12
CA THR A 246 -1.72 10.99 -14.93
C THR A 246 -2.81 10.38 -14.06
N THR A 247 -3.25 9.17 -14.40
CA THR A 247 -4.21 8.39 -13.62
C THR A 247 -3.51 7.53 -12.57
N ALA A 248 -2.33 6.98 -12.90
CA ALA A 248 -1.51 6.18 -12.00
C ALA A 248 -0.05 6.58 -12.10
N LEU A 249 0.68 6.44 -10.98
CA LEU A 249 2.13 6.64 -10.87
C LEU A 249 2.90 5.32 -11.09
N ALA A 250 2.33 4.21 -10.68
CA ALA A 250 2.94 2.90 -10.84
C ALA A 250 1.90 1.78 -10.94
N VAL A 251 2.30 0.72 -11.64
CA VAL A 251 1.68 -0.61 -11.63
C VAL A 251 2.74 -1.60 -11.19
N ASN A 252 2.49 -2.28 -10.08
CA ASN A 252 3.41 -3.22 -9.47
C ASN A 252 2.79 -4.61 -9.43
N ILE A 253 3.44 -5.62 -10.00
CA ILE A 253 2.92 -6.99 -10.10
C ILE A 253 3.81 -7.95 -9.30
N ASN A 254 3.20 -8.73 -8.42
CA ASN A 254 3.79 -9.90 -7.77
C ASN A 254 3.13 -11.16 -8.32
N THR A 255 3.94 -12.20 -8.59
CA THR A 255 3.46 -13.49 -9.10
C THR A 255 3.78 -14.63 -8.15
N TYR A 256 2.97 -15.68 -8.17
CA TYR A 256 3.18 -16.89 -7.40
C TYR A 256 2.67 -18.12 -8.17
N PRO A 257 3.31 -19.29 -8.05
CA PRO A 257 2.80 -20.52 -8.63
C PRO A 257 1.34 -20.78 -8.22
N THR A 258 0.53 -21.29 -9.15
CA THR A 258 -0.89 -21.55 -8.92
C THR A 258 -1.30 -22.94 -9.38
N HIS A 259 -2.50 -23.37 -9.02
CA HIS A 259 -3.06 -24.62 -9.51
C HIS A 259 -3.35 -24.54 -11.02
N ILE A 260 -3.12 -25.65 -11.74
CA ILE A 260 -3.26 -25.72 -13.20
C ILE A 260 -4.65 -25.28 -13.71
N ALA A 261 -5.69 -25.39 -12.90
CA ALA A 261 -7.08 -25.04 -13.25
C ALA A 261 -7.48 -23.61 -12.83
N GLY A 262 -6.57 -22.81 -12.27
CA GLY A 262 -6.90 -21.49 -11.75
C GLY A 262 -6.00 -20.38 -12.25
N LEU A 263 -6.52 -19.15 -12.27
CA LEU A 263 -5.75 -17.91 -12.49
C LEU A 263 -6.35 -16.81 -11.60
N PRO A 264 -6.10 -16.89 -10.27
CA PRO A 264 -6.55 -15.83 -9.36
C PRO A 264 -5.74 -14.55 -9.58
N VAL A 265 -6.44 -13.42 -9.61
CA VAL A 265 -5.85 -12.08 -9.79
C VAL A 265 -6.49 -11.13 -8.80
N ALA A 266 -5.69 -10.47 -8.01
CA ALA A 266 -6.12 -9.39 -7.13
C ALA A 266 -5.53 -8.07 -7.57
N ILE A 267 -6.34 -7.02 -7.53
CA ILE A 267 -5.95 -5.64 -7.79
C ILE A 267 -6.22 -4.84 -6.52
N ASN A 268 -5.18 -4.36 -5.87
CA ASN A 268 -5.28 -3.48 -4.72
C ASN A 268 -4.89 -2.07 -5.13
N ILE A 269 -5.78 -1.11 -4.93
CA ILE A 269 -5.57 0.27 -5.35
C ILE A 269 -5.19 1.12 -4.14
N CYS A 270 -4.17 1.96 -4.30
CA CYS A 270 -3.80 3.00 -3.35
C CYS A 270 -3.89 4.38 -4.02
N CYS A 271 -4.29 5.39 -3.25
CA CYS A 271 -4.33 6.78 -3.71
C CYS A 271 -2.92 7.38 -3.82
N HIS A 272 -2.83 8.66 -4.19
CA HIS A 272 -1.58 9.40 -4.24
C HIS A 272 -0.84 9.47 -2.90
N VAL A 273 -1.51 9.23 -1.77
CA VAL A 273 -0.87 9.08 -0.46
C VAL A 273 -0.56 7.59 -0.23
N ASN A 274 0.26 7.00 -1.09
CA ASN A 274 0.78 5.64 -0.92
C ASN A 274 2.00 5.69 0.00
N ARG A 275 1.77 5.43 1.28
CA ARG A 275 2.73 5.61 2.37
C ARG A 275 3.11 4.28 3.00
N HIS A 276 4.39 4.08 3.19
CA HIS A 276 4.91 2.94 3.95
C HIS A 276 6.33 3.24 4.41
N ILE A 277 6.70 2.65 5.54
CA ILE A 277 8.05 2.77 6.10
C ILE A 277 8.59 1.39 6.40
N VAL A 278 9.87 1.21 6.21
CA VAL A 278 10.60 -0.04 6.47
C VAL A 278 11.72 0.21 7.46
N ARG A 279 11.79 -0.61 8.53
CA ARG A 279 12.92 -0.64 9.46
C ARG A 279 13.40 -2.07 9.66
N VAL A 280 14.68 -2.22 9.92
CA VAL A 280 15.33 -3.51 10.19
C VAL A 280 16.00 -3.46 11.54
N LEU A 281 15.57 -4.36 12.44
CA LEU A 281 16.14 -4.57 13.75
C LEU A 281 17.17 -5.69 13.72
#